data_2bfefb519ca3f50da6723f5070e3bca0
#
_entry.id   2bfefb519ca3f50da6723f5070e3bca0
#
_cell.length_a   1.000
_cell.length_b   1.000
_cell.length_c   1.000
_cell.angle_alpha   90.00
_cell.angle_beta   90.00
_cell.angle_gamma   90.00
#
_symmetry.space_group_name_H-M   'P 1'
#
loop_
_entity.id
_entity.type
_entity.pdbx_description
1 polymer ?
#
loop_
_entity_poly.entity_id
_entity_poly.type
_entity_poly.pdbx_seq_one_letter_code
_entity_poly.pdbx_strand_id
1 'polypeptide(L)'
;MRTWNLADHEVQPQKPQVLGTSEEGRAVLVSLAAGDSLSDHHVRERATVVVLGGRLKITAGDGEEAIGSTGTMVVFEPSEWHSVEALEDSRFLLLLAPWSLEEHSSLEPWSRNAD
;
A
#
# COMPACT_ATOMS: atom_id res chain seq x y z
N MET A 1 12.44 -20.69 -2.85
CA MET A 1 12.27 -19.58 -1.90
C MET A 1 12.70 -18.28 -2.55
N ARG A 2 11.94 -17.20 -2.32
CA ARG A 2 12.31 -15.87 -2.81
C ARG A 2 12.47 -14.96 -1.60
N THR A 3 13.45 -14.06 -1.66
CA THR A 3 13.72 -13.15 -0.55
C THR A 3 13.94 -11.74 -1.08
N TRP A 4 13.56 -10.76 -0.27
CA TRP A 4 13.79 -9.35 -0.56
C TRP A 4 14.29 -8.66 0.69
N ASN A 5 15.19 -7.71 0.52
CA ASN A 5 15.51 -6.77 1.59
C ASN A 5 14.69 -5.50 1.33
N LEU A 6 13.52 -5.42 1.92
CA LEU A 6 12.56 -4.36 1.61
C LEU A 6 13.05 -2.97 2.03
N ALA A 7 13.95 -2.91 3.00
CA ALA A 7 14.50 -1.62 3.43
C ALA A 7 15.38 -0.99 2.34
N ASP A 8 16.07 -1.82 1.56
CA ASP A 8 17.02 -1.36 0.56
C ASP A 8 16.59 -1.60 -0.88
N HIS A 9 15.47 -2.32 -1.08
CA HIS A 9 15.01 -2.66 -2.41
C HIS A 9 14.69 -1.37 -3.18
N GLU A 10 15.21 -1.25 -4.40
CA GLU A 10 14.99 -0.06 -5.19
C GLU A 10 13.55 0.04 -5.65
N VAL A 11 12.90 1.15 -5.32
CA VAL A 11 11.54 1.46 -5.76
C VAL A 11 11.43 2.96 -5.90
N GLN A 12 10.86 3.43 -7.01
CA GLN A 12 10.75 4.86 -7.29
C GLN A 12 9.50 5.44 -6.64
N PRO A 13 9.55 6.72 -6.20
CA PRO A 13 8.38 7.37 -5.61
C PRO A 13 7.18 7.33 -6.55
N GLN A 14 6.01 6.99 -5.99
CA GLN A 14 4.73 6.89 -6.68
C GLN A 14 4.70 5.90 -7.85
N LYS A 15 5.65 4.96 -7.88
CA LYS A 15 5.66 3.87 -8.86
C LYS A 15 5.67 2.55 -8.10
N PRO A 16 4.51 2.09 -7.62
CA PRO A 16 4.43 0.84 -6.85
C PRO A 16 5.00 -0.33 -7.61
N GLN A 17 5.75 -1.17 -6.92
CA GLN A 17 6.33 -2.36 -7.52
C GLN A 17 5.67 -3.59 -6.95
N VAL A 18 5.06 -4.38 -7.82
CA VAL A 18 4.48 -5.66 -7.42
C VAL A 18 5.61 -6.66 -7.20
N LEU A 19 5.70 -7.19 -5.98
CA LEU A 19 6.71 -8.17 -5.62
C LEU A 19 6.25 -9.59 -5.92
N GLY A 20 4.96 -9.85 -5.79
CA GLY A 20 4.41 -11.16 -6.08
C GLY A 20 2.90 -11.14 -6.06
N THR A 21 2.30 -12.05 -6.83
CA THR A 21 0.85 -12.18 -6.94
C THR A 21 0.48 -13.65 -7.00
N SER A 22 -0.53 -14.05 -6.24
CA SER A 22 -1.17 -15.35 -6.29
C SER A 22 -2.62 -15.16 -5.88
N GLU A 23 -3.41 -16.24 -5.87
CA GLU A 23 -4.79 -16.15 -5.42
C GLU A 23 -4.89 -15.86 -3.93
N GLU A 24 -3.85 -16.15 -3.16
CA GLU A 24 -3.82 -15.85 -1.73
C GLU A 24 -3.61 -14.38 -1.46
N GLY A 25 -2.90 -13.67 -2.35
CA GLY A 25 -2.67 -12.26 -2.13
C GLY A 25 -1.67 -11.65 -3.10
N ARG A 26 -1.50 -10.35 -2.96
CA ARG A 26 -0.51 -9.60 -3.73
C ARG A 26 0.30 -8.75 -2.77
N ALA A 27 1.62 -8.76 -2.96
CA ALA A 27 2.55 -7.94 -2.18
C ALA A 27 3.11 -6.82 -3.07
N VAL A 28 3.01 -5.59 -2.59
CA VAL A 28 3.42 -4.40 -3.36
C VAL A 28 4.31 -3.54 -2.48
N LEU A 29 5.46 -3.14 -3.02
CA LEU A 29 6.35 -2.19 -2.34
C LEU A 29 6.06 -0.79 -2.88
N VAL A 30 5.83 0.16 -1.98
CA VAL A 30 5.48 1.54 -2.33
C VAL A 30 6.46 2.50 -1.70
N SER A 31 6.90 3.48 -2.47
CA SER A 31 7.72 4.59 -1.99
C SER A 31 6.98 5.89 -2.27
N LEU A 32 7.01 6.81 -1.31
CA LEU A 32 6.46 8.15 -1.47
C LEU A 32 7.52 9.15 -1.00
N ALA A 33 7.72 10.18 -1.80
CA ALA A 33 8.55 11.29 -1.38
C ALA A 33 7.77 12.18 -0.41
N ALA A 34 8.46 12.92 0.44
CA ALA A 34 7.83 13.85 1.37
C ALA A 34 6.83 14.75 0.64
N GLY A 35 5.61 14.83 1.11
CA GLY A 35 4.53 15.60 0.50
C GLY A 35 3.69 14.85 -0.52
N ASP A 36 4.14 13.68 -0.99
CA ASP A 36 3.34 12.86 -1.89
C ASP A 36 2.20 12.19 -1.13
N SER A 37 1.13 11.88 -1.84
CA SER A 37 0.00 11.20 -1.24
C SER A 37 -0.67 10.25 -2.22
N LEU A 38 -1.35 9.26 -1.65
CA LEU A 38 -2.30 8.40 -2.36
C LEU A 38 -3.65 8.70 -1.74
N SER A 39 -4.50 9.42 -2.46
CA SER A 39 -5.72 10.00 -1.89
C SER A 39 -6.97 9.21 -2.22
N ASP A 40 -7.85 9.11 -1.23
CA ASP A 40 -9.25 8.71 -1.36
C ASP A 40 -9.46 7.52 -2.30
N HIS A 41 -8.86 6.39 -1.97
CA HIS A 41 -9.05 5.20 -2.75
C HIS A 41 -9.45 4.02 -1.87
N HIS A 42 -9.92 2.97 -2.50
CA HIS A 42 -10.27 1.72 -1.81
C HIS A 42 -9.97 0.55 -2.74
N VAL A 43 -9.84 -0.62 -2.15
CA VAL A 43 -9.71 -1.88 -2.87
C VAL A 43 -10.69 -2.88 -2.29
N ARG A 44 -10.99 -3.92 -3.05
CA ARG A 44 -11.92 -4.98 -2.60
C ARG A 44 -11.32 -5.87 -1.52
N GLU A 45 -10.00 -5.99 -1.54
CA GLU A 45 -9.27 -6.85 -0.63
C GLU A 45 -9.07 -6.18 0.71
N ARG A 46 -8.78 -6.97 1.73
CA ARG A 46 -8.23 -6.42 2.97
C ARG A 46 -6.83 -5.93 2.65
N ALA A 47 -6.55 -4.68 3.00
CA ALA A 47 -5.27 -4.06 2.72
C ALA A 47 -4.49 -3.90 4.02
N THR A 48 -3.31 -4.51 4.08
CA THR A 48 -2.42 -4.38 5.24
C THR A 48 -1.22 -3.54 4.82
N VAL A 49 -0.99 -2.45 5.53
CA VAL A 49 0.15 -1.56 5.32
C VAL A 49 1.14 -1.76 6.44
N VAL A 50 2.40 -2.04 6.09
CA VAL A 50 3.49 -2.12 7.06
C VAL A 50 4.51 -1.06 6.68
N VAL A 51 4.69 -0.08 7.57
CA VAL A 51 5.64 1.01 7.32
C VAL A 51 7.06 0.50 7.51
N LEU A 52 7.89 0.66 6.50
CA LEU A 52 9.27 0.19 6.50
C LEU A 52 10.26 1.30 6.76
N GLY A 53 9.88 2.55 6.52
CA GLY A 53 10.73 3.70 6.76
C GLY A 53 9.96 4.98 6.58
N GLY A 54 10.41 6.06 7.21
CA GLY A 54 9.78 7.35 7.11
C GLY A 54 8.62 7.55 8.07
N ARG A 55 7.71 8.44 7.72
CA ARG A 55 6.50 8.74 8.51
C ARG A 55 5.35 8.98 7.56
N LEU A 56 4.25 8.31 7.83
CA LEU A 56 3.03 8.39 7.03
C LEU A 56 1.87 8.85 7.89
N LYS A 57 1.04 9.73 7.34
CA LYS A 57 -0.27 10.04 7.90
C LYS A 57 -1.29 9.21 7.13
N ILE A 58 -1.99 8.35 7.83
CA ILE A 58 -2.93 7.42 7.23
C ILE A 58 -4.32 7.79 7.73
N THR A 59 -5.25 7.98 6.80
CA THR A 59 -6.61 8.43 7.11
C THR A 59 -7.60 7.41 6.58
N ALA A 60 -8.51 6.95 7.43
CA ALA A 60 -9.63 6.10 7.04
C ALA A 60 -10.80 6.95 6.57
N GLY A 61 -11.74 6.34 5.85
CA GLY A 61 -12.86 7.05 5.27
C GLY A 61 -13.80 7.71 6.27
N ASP A 62 -13.79 7.24 7.53
CA ASP A 62 -14.59 7.82 8.60
C ASP A 62 -13.91 9.02 9.28
N GLY A 63 -12.71 9.38 8.82
CA GLY A 63 -11.94 10.48 9.38
C GLY A 63 -10.93 10.07 10.44
N GLU A 64 -10.87 8.80 10.80
CA GLU A 64 -9.87 8.31 11.74
C GLU A 64 -8.48 8.46 11.15
N GLU A 65 -7.52 8.94 11.93
CA GLU A 65 -6.16 9.17 11.47
C GLU A 65 -5.16 8.44 12.35
N ALA A 66 -4.07 8.00 11.73
CA ALA A 66 -2.95 7.41 12.42
C ALA A 66 -1.65 7.93 11.80
N ILE A 67 -0.64 8.13 12.64
CA ILE A 67 0.71 8.44 12.18
C ILE A 67 1.53 7.18 12.34
N GLY A 68 2.09 6.70 11.23
CA GLY A 68 2.90 5.49 11.21
C GLY A 68 4.36 5.78 10.96
N SER A 69 5.23 5.18 11.74
CA SER A 69 6.68 5.16 11.51
C SER A 69 7.11 3.72 11.31
N THR A 70 8.41 3.50 11.14
CA THR A 70 8.94 2.15 10.90
C THR A 70 8.36 1.13 11.87
N GLY A 71 7.77 0.07 11.33
CA GLY A 71 7.20 -1.01 12.11
C GLY A 71 5.71 -0.87 12.41
N THR A 72 5.10 0.27 12.08
CA THR A 72 3.65 0.44 12.25
C THR A 72 2.91 -0.39 11.21
N MET A 73 1.88 -1.11 11.64
CA MET A 73 1.01 -1.88 10.75
C MET A 73 -0.40 -1.33 10.85
N VAL A 74 -1.02 -1.11 9.70
CA VAL A 74 -2.41 -0.66 9.61
C VAL A 74 -3.18 -1.61 8.71
N VAL A 75 -4.39 -1.97 9.11
CA VAL A 75 -5.25 -2.85 8.31
C VAL A 75 -6.51 -2.10 7.93
N PHE A 76 -6.81 -2.06 6.63
CA PHE A 76 -8.08 -1.56 6.11
C PHE A 76 -8.95 -2.74 5.72
N GLU A 77 -10.21 -2.71 6.16
CA GLU A 77 -11.16 -3.75 5.81
C GLU A 77 -11.53 -3.65 4.33
N PRO A 78 -12.05 -4.74 3.74
CA PRO A 78 -12.43 -4.71 2.32
C PRO A 78 -13.32 -3.51 2.01
N SER A 79 -12.99 -2.81 0.92
CA SER A 79 -13.71 -1.64 0.39
C SER A 79 -13.73 -0.42 1.30
N GLU A 80 -12.94 -0.41 2.35
CA GLU A 80 -12.82 0.78 3.22
C GLU A 80 -12.01 1.85 2.50
N TRP A 81 -12.55 3.08 2.45
CA TRP A 81 -11.85 4.22 1.86
C TRP A 81 -10.69 4.64 2.75
N HIS A 82 -9.59 4.99 2.13
CA HIS A 82 -8.41 5.42 2.87
C HIS A 82 -7.53 6.32 2.01
N SER A 83 -6.65 7.05 2.67
CA SER A 83 -5.62 7.84 2.02
C SER A 83 -4.34 7.78 2.84
N VAL A 84 -3.21 8.01 2.17
CA VAL A 84 -1.88 7.97 2.78
C VAL A 84 -1.11 9.19 2.31
N GLU A 85 -0.54 9.93 3.26
CA GLU A 85 0.30 11.09 2.95
C GLU A 85 1.67 10.90 3.57
N ALA A 86 2.73 11.11 2.80
CA ALA A 86 4.09 11.01 3.31
C ALA A 86 4.49 12.32 3.98
N LEU A 87 4.78 12.27 5.27
CA LEU A 87 5.26 13.41 6.03
C LEU A 87 6.77 13.61 5.85
N GLU A 88 7.46 12.56 5.48
CA GLU A 88 8.86 12.56 5.03
C GLU A 88 9.00 11.45 4.00
N ASP A 89 10.16 11.34 3.36
CA ASP A 89 10.39 10.26 2.40
C ASP A 89 10.12 8.93 3.09
N SER A 90 9.22 8.14 2.52
CA SER A 90 8.70 6.95 3.19
C SER A 90 8.61 5.78 2.24
N ARG A 91 8.59 4.59 2.80
CA ARG A 91 8.25 3.38 2.07
C ARG A 91 7.44 2.45 2.95
N PHE A 92 6.58 1.68 2.31
CA PHE A 92 5.76 0.70 3.02
C PHE A 92 5.47 -0.50 2.14
N LEU A 93 5.17 -1.60 2.80
CA LEU A 93 4.71 -2.82 2.16
C LEU A 93 3.18 -2.83 2.21
N LEU A 94 2.57 -3.10 1.07
CA LEU A 94 1.13 -3.23 0.97
C LEU A 94 0.81 -4.68 0.62
N LEU A 95 0.00 -5.32 1.46
CA LEU A 95 -0.47 -6.67 1.24
C LEU A 95 -1.97 -6.65 0.99
N LEU A 96 -2.38 -7.19 -0.14
CA LEU A 96 -3.78 -7.25 -0.55
C LEU A 96 -4.20 -8.72 -0.58
N ALA A 97 -5.18 -9.11 0.22
CA ALA A 97 -5.57 -10.51 0.34
C ALA A 97 -7.07 -10.65 0.66
N PRO A 98 -7.75 -11.62 0.05
CA PRO A 98 -7.28 -12.46 -1.05
C PRO A 98 -7.22 -11.67 -2.35
N TRP A 99 -6.42 -12.11 -3.32
CA TRP A 99 -6.32 -11.44 -4.61
C TRP A 99 -6.94 -12.34 -5.68
N SER A 100 -8.09 -11.94 -6.20
CA SER A 100 -8.74 -12.70 -7.25
C SER A 100 -8.08 -12.38 -8.60
N LEU A 101 -7.39 -13.35 -9.17
CA LEU A 101 -6.77 -13.18 -10.48
C LEU A 101 -7.81 -12.93 -11.56
N GLU A 102 -8.99 -13.51 -11.40
CA GLU A 102 -10.09 -13.33 -12.33
C GLU A 102 -10.58 -11.89 -12.35
N GLU A 103 -10.69 -11.25 -11.18
CA GLU A 103 -11.16 -9.88 -11.07
C GLU A 103 -10.10 -8.85 -11.43
N HIS A 104 -8.81 -9.23 -11.33
CA HIS A 104 -7.70 -8.30 -11.50
C HIS A 104 -6.82 -8.62 -12.70
N SER A 105 -7.30 -9.40 -13.64
CA SER A 105 -6.47 -9.97 -14.70
C SER A 105 -5.71 -8.94 -15.55
N SER A 106 -6.17 -7.71 -15.62
CA SER A 106 -5.54 -6.68 -16.47
C SER A 106 -5.26 -5.38 -15.76
N LEU A 107 -5.44 -5.31 -14.43
CA LEU A 107 -5.31 -4.05 -13.69
C LEU A 107 -4.30 -4.17 -12.55
N GLU A 108 -3.49 -3.13 -12.40
CA GLU A 108 -2.67 -2.94 -11.21
C GLU A 108 -3.53 -2.34 -10.09
N PRO A 109 -3.18 -2.54 -8.81
CA PRO A 109 -3.98 -2.02 -7.71
C PRO A 109 -4.26 -0.52 -7.80
N TRP A 110 -3.24 0.25 -8.15
CA TRP A 110 -3.38 1.70 -8.23
C TRP A 110 -4.24 2.16 -9.38
N SER A 111 -4.23 1.41 -10.48
CA SER A 111 -5.08 1.73 -11.64
C SER A 111 -6.56 1.64 -11.28
N ARG A 112 -6.92 0.67 -10.46
CA ARG A 112 -8.30 0.52 -10.00
C ARG A 112 -8.71 1.69 -9.11
N ASN A 113 -7.80 2.17 -8.31
CA ASN A 113 -8.09 3.22 -7.35
C ASN A 113 -8.12 4.60 -7.98
N ALA A 114 -7.59 4.74 -9.18
CA ALA A 114 -7.62 5.99 -9.92
C ALA A 114 -9.00 6.25 -10.55
N ASP A 115 -9.81 5.23 -10.59
CA ASP A 115 -11.18 5.35 -11.12
C ASP A 115 -12.09 6.01 -10.07
#